data_308982a5b0c7bc226d68a1ac49eff237
#
_entry.id   308982a5b0c7bc226d68a1ac49eff237
#
_cell.length_a   1.000
_cell.length_b   1.000
_cell.length_c   1.000
_cell.angle_alpha   90.00
_cell.angle_beta   90.00
_cell.angle_gamma   90.00
#
_symmetry.space_group_name_H-M   'P 1'
#
loop_
_entity.id
_entity.type
_entity.pdbx_description
1 polymer ?
#
loop_
_entity_poly.entity_id
_entity_poly.type
_entity_poly.pdbx_seq_one_letter_code
_entity_poly.pdbx_strand_id
1 'polypeptide(L)'
;MKKLILLLLLTPTISIGQQQNYPYKWPMYNDINVDLKVENPSYETNDGPLIMFDSGHKNFFIQSHLIKPLVDLLLNDGYRISFLDKEFSKTSLSQAKVLVVITALPFDFATESSAAEKNTFSQNELNELQNWVKDGGSLLAFSEHAPFDQAINPLLRKFEIESSVGTTIDTINYENKYGQGMIKFENNNLNKNHP
;
A
#
# COMPACT_ATOMS: atom_id res chain seq x y z
N MET A 1 29.95 58.39 -6.12
CA MET A 1 29.26 57.16 -6.57
C MET A 1 29.24 56.17 -5.40
N LYS A 2 28.10 56.04 -4.70
CA LYS A 2 27.94 55.09 -3.58
C LYS A 2 27.47 53.73 -4.15
N LYS A 3 28.27 52.68 -4.00
CA LYS A 3 27.88 51.33 -4.38
C LYS A 3 26.99 50.76 -3.28
N LEU A 4 25.74 50.46 -3.63
CA LEU A 4 24.81 49.76 -2.79
C LEU A 4 25.06 48.24 -2.92
N ILE A 5 25.54 47.62 -1.85
CA ILE A 5 25.73 46.16 -1.79
C ILE A 5 24.40 45.60 -1.26
N LEU A 6 23.64 44.93 -2.15
CA LEU A 6 22.45 44.21 -1.80
C LEU A 6 22.83 42.83 -1.24
N LEU A 7 22.76 42.69 0.08
CA LEU A 7 22.98 41.40 0.77
C LEU A 7 21.73 40.57 0.69
N LEU A 8 21.68 39.59 -0.22
CA LEU A 8 20.60 38.60 -0.28
C LEU A 8 20.80 37.62 0.89
N LEU A 9 20.00 37.78 1.94
CA LEU A 9 19.86 36.79 3.01
C LEU A 9 19.03 35.61 2.48
N LEU A 10 19.70 34.53 2.06
CA LEU A 10 19.11 33.22 1.84
C LEU A 10 18.75 32.63 3.23
N THR A 11 17.52 32.83 3.66
CA THR A 11 16.97 32.08 4.78
C THR A 11 16.71 30.65 4.28
N PRO A 12 17.27 29.60 4.92
CA PRO A 12 16.86 28.24 4.61
C PRO A 12 15.40 28.10 5.01
N THR A 13 14.54 27.91 4.05
CA THR A 13 13.17 27.45 4.31
C THR A 13 13.27 26.02 4.82
N ILE A 14 13.25 25.86 6.13
CA ILE A 14 13.01 24.56 6.76
C ILE A 14 11.58 24.20 6.35
N SER A 15 11.43 23.32 5.40
CA SER A 15 10.17 22.67 5.09
C SER A 15 9.81 21.80 6.31
N ILE A 16 9.08 22.39 7.24
CA ILE A 16 8.39 21.63 8.27
C ILE A 16 7.33 20.85 7.48
N GLY A 17 7.54 19.53 7.32
CA GLY A 17 6.57 18.65 6.71
C GLY A 17 5.23 18.92 7.39
N GLN A 18 4.25 19.34 6.62
CA GLN A 18 2.90 19.52 7.10
C GLN A 18 2.43 18.17 7.62
N GLN A 19 2.37 18.02 8.93
CA GLN A 19 1.70 16.91 9.57
C GLN A 19 0.22 17.06 9.21
N GLN A 20 -0.20 16.28 8.22
CA GLN A 20 -1.57 16.28 7.74
C GLN A 20 -2.43 15.81 8.91
N ASN A 21 -3.29 16.68 9.43
CA ASN A 21 -4.24 16.35 10.49
C ASN A 21 -5.29 15.41 9.89
N TYR A 22 -5.07 14.12 10.02
CA TYR A 22 -6.10 13.14 9.72
C TYR A 22 -7.21 13.22 10.76
N PRO A 23 -8.49 13.21 10.34
CA PRO A 23 -9.63 13.35 11.25
C PRO A 23 -9.78 12.17 12.21
N TYR A 24 -9.06 11.07 11.98
CA TYR A 24 -9.06 9.91 12.86
C TYR A 24 -7.76 9.84 13.66
N LYS A 25 -7.88 9.85 14.97
CA LYS A 25 -6.80 9.50 15.91
C LYS A 25 -6.59 7.98 15.92
N TRP A 26 -6.24 7.39 14.77
CA TRP A 26 -5.71 6.04 14.79
C TRP A 26 -4.28 6.11 15.30
N PRO A 27 -3.89 5.28 16.28
CA PRO A 27 -2.53 5.27 16.82
C PRO A 27 -1.52 4.61 15.87
N MET A 28 -1.84 4.53 14.58
CA MET A 28 -0.94 3.99 13.57
C MET A 28 -0.16 5.14 12.94
N TYR A 29 1.08 5.28 13.35
CA TYR A 29 2.04 6.20 12.75
C TYR A 29 3.14 5.38 12.08
N ASN A 30 3.60 5.85 10.92
CA ASN A 30 4.84 5.33 10.38
C ASN A 30 5.98 5.62 11.37
N ASP A 31 6.77 4.63 11.70
CA ASP A 31 8.03 4.86 12.39
C ASP A 31 9.02 5.48 11.41
N ILE A 32 9.19 6.78 11.52
CA ILE A 32 10.10 7.55 10.67
C ILE A 32 11.59 7.33 11.02
N ASN A 33 11.87 6.66 12.13
CA ASN A 33 13.22 6.39 12.59
C ASN A 33 13.68 4.96 12.26
N VAL A 34 12.85 4.17 11.59
CA VAL A 34 13.24 2.82 11.18
C VAL A 34 14.35 2.91 10.13
N ASP A 35 15.42 2.16 10.32
CA ASP A 35 16.47 2.01 9.31
C ASP A 35 15.98 1.03 8.23
N LEU A 36 15.74 1.56 7.04
CA LEU A 36 15.30 0.81 5.86
C LEU A 36 16.45 0.56 4.88
N LYS A 37 17.70 0.72 5.32
CA LYS A 37 18.85 0.43 4.48
C LYS A 37 18.89 -1.05 4.11
N VAL A 38 19.05 -1.33 2.83
CA VAL A 38 19.30 -2.68 2.31
C VAL A 38 20.80 -2.79 2.04
N GLU A 39 21.51 -3.67 2.77
CA GLU A 39 22.95 -3.83 2.65
C GLU A 39 23.37 -4.44 1.30
N ASN A 40 22.56 -5.37 0.78
CA ASN A 40 22.78 -6.04 -0.50
C ASN A 40 21.51 -5.90 -1.35
N PRO A 41 21.31 -4.78 -2.04
CA PRO A 41 20.13 -4.55 -2.85
C PRO A 41 20.01 -5.58 -3.98
N SER A 42 18.77 -6.00 -4.25
CA SER A 42 18.46 -6.95 -5.32
C SER A 42 18.79 -6.41 -6.71
N TYR A 43 18.76 -5.07 -6.84
CA TYR A 43 19.03 -4.36 -8.10
C TYR A 43 19.84 -3.08 -7.84
N GLU A 44 20.54 -2.59 -8.85
CA GLU A 44 21.08 -1.24 -8.84
C GLU A 44 19.94 -0.21 -8.71
N THR A 45 20.25 0.97 -8.20
CA THR A 45 19.23 2.00 -7.94
C THR A 45 18.37 2.28 -9.18
N ASN A 46 17.07 2.07 -9.06
CA ASN A 46 16.07 2.24 -10.12
C ASN A 46 16.24 1.34 -11.37
N ASP A 47 16.96 0.24 -11.28
CA ASP A 47 17.14 -0.72 -12.38
C ASP A 47 16.21 -1.94 -12.25
N GLY A 48 15.65 -2.15 -11.08
CA GLY A 48 14.73 -3.25 -10.81
C GLY A 48 13.39 -3.15 -11.55
N PRO A 49 12.59 -4.23 -11.50
CA PRO A 49 11.24 -4.27 -12.06
C PRO A 49 10.35 -3.13 -11.53
N LEU A 50 9.39 -2.71 -12.36
CA LEU A 50 8.40 -1.73 -11.93
C LEU A 50 7.33 -2.39 -11.06
N ILE A 51 7.23 -1.93 -9.81
CA ILE A 51 6.14 -2.23 -8.89
C ILE A 51 5.16 -1.06 -8.92
N MET A 52 3.92 -1.34 -9.26
CA MET A 52 2.86 -0.36 -9.41
C MET A 52 1.87 -0.52 -8.27
N PHE A 53 1.56 0.55 -7.56
CA PHE A 53 0.57 0.58 -6.49
C PHE A 53 -0.73 1.17 -7.01
N ASP A 54 -1.84 0.48 -6.77
CA ASP A 54 -3.16 0.96 -7.11
C ASP A 54 -3.58 2.12 -6.20
N SER A 55 -3.66 3.33 -6.74
CA SER A 55 -4.17 4.52 -6.05
C SER A 55 -5.54 4.97 -6.57
N GLY A 56 -6.04 4.35 -7.63
CA GLY A 56 -7.32 4.68 -8.25
C GLY A 56 -8.54 4.24 -7.45
N HIS A 57 -8.43 3.13 -6.70
CA HIS A 57 -9.53 2.51 -5.97
C HIS A 57 -9.54 2.87 -4.48
N LYS A 58 -9.33 4.13 -4.16
CA LYS A 58 -9.45 4.69 -2.80
C LYS A 58 -8.73 3.87 -1.73
N ASN A 59 -7.57 3.31 -2.06
CA ASN A 59 -6.76 2.50 -1.17
C ASN A 59 -6.40 3.29 0.09
N PHE A 60 -6.96 2.88 1.24
CA PHE A 60 -6.80 3.61 2.49
C PHE A 60 -5.33 3.76 2.92
N PHE A 61 -4.53 2.69 2.84
CA PHE A 61 -3.11 2.73 3.22
C PHE A 61 -2.26 3.62 2.32
N ILE A 62 -2.65 3.77 1.06
CA ILE A 62 -1.97 4.67 0.12
C ILE A 62 -2.38 6.12 0.41
N GLN A 63 -3.68 6.40 0.56
CA GLN A 63 -4.18 7.74 0.86
C GLN A 63 -3.69 8.27 2.21
N SER A 64 -3.54 7.39 3.20
CA SER A 64 -3.04 7.72 4.54
C SER A 64 -1.50 7.74 4.65
N HIS A 65 -0.79 7.46 3.56
CA HIS A 65 0.67 7.32 3.52
C HIS A 65 1.25 6.25 4.46
N LEU A 66 0.44 5.34 4.98
CA LEU A 66 0.89 4.23 5.84
C LEU A 66 1.78 3.22 5.10
N ILE A 67 1.70 3.21 3.77
CA ILE A 67 2.53 2.37 2.91
C ILE A 67 3.96 2.88 2.73
N LYS A 68 4.27 4.11 3.17
CA LYS A 68 5.58 4.74 2.91
C LYS A 68 6.78 3.86 3.30
N PRO A 69 6.82 3.19 4.46
CA PRO A 69 7.96 2.32 4.81
C PRO A 69 8.18 1.19 3.81
N LEU A 70 7.12 0.58 3.29
CA LEU A 70 7.24 -0.45 2.24
C LEU A 70 7.79 0.13 0.94
N VAL A 71 7.29 1.31 0.53
CA VAL A 71 7.77 2.00 -0.67
C VAL A 71 9.25 2.35 -0.54
N ASP A 72 9.66 2.93 0.59
CA ASP A 72 11.05 3.29 0.84
C ASP A 72 11.97 2.06 0.86
N LEU A 73 11.53 0.96 1.47
CA LEU A 73 12.28 -0.30 1.47
C LEU A 73 12.50 -0.84 0.04
N LEU A 74 11.45 -0.86 -0.77
CA LEU A 74 11.54 -1.33 -2.16
C LEU A 74 12.44 -0.42 -3.02
N LEU A 75 12.38 0.89 -2.83
CA LEU A 75 13.28 1.83 -3.50
C LEU A 75 14.75 1.58 -3.09
N ASN A 76 15.01 1.33 -1.80
CA ASN A 76 16.35 1.03 -1.29
C ASN A 76 16.87 -0.33 -1.78
N ASP A 77 15.98 -1.24 -2.13
CA ASP A 77 16.30 -2.55 -2.76
C ASP A 77 16.44 -2.48 -4.29
N GLY A 78 16.34 -1.26 -4.86
CA GLY A 78 16.58 -0.96 -6.26
C GLY A 78 15.38 -1.07 -7.19
N TYR A 79 14.17 -1.38 -6.68
CA TYR A 79 12.96 -1.41 -7.48
C TYR A 79 12.52 -0.04 -7.97
N ARG A 80 11.78 -0.02 -9.07
CA ARG A 80 11.08 1.18 -9.54
C ARG A 80 9.66 1.18 -9.01
N ILE A 81 9.17 2.34 -8.55
CA ILE A 81 7.84 2.47 -7.97
C ILE A 81 7.02 3.47 -8.77
N SER A 82 5.75 3.15 -9.00
CA SER A 82 4.76 4.08 -9.53
C SER A 82 3.40 3.88 -8.86
N PHE A 83 2.53 4.88 -9.00
CA PHE A 83 1.16 4.83 -8.50
C PHE A 83 0.21 4.94 -9.70
N LEU A 84 -0.76 4.03 -9.77
CA LEU A 84 -1.79 3.98 -10.80
C LEU A 84 -3.07 4.61 -10.28
N ASP A 85 -3.41 5.79 -10.79
CA ASP A 85 -4.62 6.55 -10.45
C ASP A 85 -5.79 6.34 -11.43
N LYS A 86 -5.70 5.29 -12.25
CA LYS A 86 -6.65 4.97 -13.33
C LYS A 86 -7.15 3.55 -13.21
N GLU A 87 -8.22 3.26 -13.91
CA GLU A 87 -8.74 1.91 -14.09
C GLU A 87 -7.70 0.94 -14.65
N PHE A 88 -7.80 -0.33 -14.23
CA PHE A 88 -6.96 -1.40 -14.76
C PHE A 88 -7.31 -1.66 -16.22
N SER A 89 -6.32 -1.62 -17.07
CA SER A 89 -6.43 -1.90 -18.49
C SER A 89 -5.12 -2.47 -19.01
N LYS A 90 -5.15 -3.10 -20.16
CA LYS A 90 -3.93 -3.55 -20.84
C LYS A 90 -2.89 -2.44 -20.96
N THR A 91 -3.34 -1.22 -21.27
CA THR A 91 -2.43 -0.07 -21.43
C THR A 91 -1.88 0.40 -20.09
N SER A 92 -2.73 0.57 -19.07
CA SER A 92 -2.31 1.09 -17.76
C SER A 92 -1.37 0.13 -17.03
N LEU A 93 -1.52 -1.19 -17.23
CA LEU A 93 -0.70 -2.23 -16.62
C LEU A 93 0.52 -2.64 -17.45
N SER A 94 0.66 -2.14 -18.68
CA SER A 94 1.63 -2.64 -19.66
C SER A 94 3.09 -2.59 -19.21
N GLN A 95 3.46 -1.65 -18.37
CA GLN A 95 4.84 -1.46 -17.87
C GLN A 95 5.07 -2.13 -16.50
N ALA A 96 4.02 -2.47 -15.77
CA ALA A 96 4.13 -3.05 -14.45
C ALA A 96 4.60 -4.50 -14.53
N LYS A 97 5.50 -4.89 -13.63
CA LYS A 97 5.83 -6.30 -13.38
C LYS A 97 5.03 -6.84 -12.20
N VAL A 98 4.80 -5.99 -11.22
CA VAL A 98 3.98 -6.29 -10.03
C VAL A 98 2.95 -5.19 -9.88
N LEU A 99 1.69 -5.55 -9.67
CA LEU A 99 0.63 -4.66 -9.21
C LEU A 99 0.32 -4.96 -7.75
N VAL A 100 0.30 -3.92 -6.92
CA VAL A 100 -0.03 -4.00 -5.50
C VAL A 100 -1.36 -3.31 -5.26
N VAL A 101 -2.34 -4.05 -4.75
CA VAL A 101 -3.68 -3.56 -4.36
C VAL A 101 -3.83 -3.74 -2.85
N ILE A 102 -4.02 -2.64 -2.11
CA ILE A 102 -4.07 -2.65 -0.65
C ILE A 102 -5.35 -1.95 -0.20
N THR A 103 -6.23 -2.67 0.51
CA THR A 103 -7.45 -2.10 1.12
C THR A 103 -8.25 -1.21 0.16
N ALA A 104 -8.42 -1.67 -1.09
CA ALA A 104 -9.20 -0.95 -2.09
C ALA A 104 -10.67 -0.82 -1.69
N LEU A 105 -11.25 0.36 -1.93
CA LEU A 105 -12.64 0.68 -1.61
C LEU A 105 -13.32 1.41 -2.76
N PRO A 106 -14.64 1.35 -2.86
CA PRO A 106 -15.41 2.14 -3.82
C PRO A 106 -15.69 3.57 -3.35
N PHE A 107 -15.24 3.95 -2.15
CA PHE A 107 -15.48 5.23 -1.51
C PHE A 107 -14.27 5.66 -0.68
N ASP A 108 -14.18 6.94 -0.37
CA ASP A 108 -13.15 7.50 0.50
C ASP A 108 -13.48 7.19 1.97
N PHE A 109 -12.70 6.32 2.60
CA PHE A 109 -12.91 5.87 3.97
C PHE A 109 -12.85 7.00 5.00
N ALA A 110 -12.13 8.07 4.71
CA ALA A 110 -11.99 9.21 5.63
C ALA A 110 -13.21 10.15 5.63
N THR A 111 -13.93 10.22 4.52
CA THR A 111 -14.98 11.22 4.31
C THR A 111 -16.38 10.64 4.09
N GLU A 112 -16.49 9.37 3.72
CA GLU A 112 -17.75 8.72 3.41
C GLU A 112 -18.02 7.56 4.38
N SER A 113 -19.24 7.45 4.90
CA SER A 113 -19.59 6.43 5.89
C SER A 113 -19.91 5.06 5.30
N SER A 114 -20.35 4.98 4.07
CA SER A 114 -20.45 3.76 3.27
C SER A 114 -20.90 4.08 1.85
N ALA A 115 -20.51 3.23 0.89
CA ALA A 115 -21.10 3.19 -0.43
C ALA A 115 -21.59 1.75 -0.70
N ALA A 116 -22.58 1.33 0.07
CA ALA A 116 -23.05 -0.05 0.13
C ALA A 116 -23.47 -0.67 -1.23
N GLU A 117 -23.63 0.15 -2.26
CA GLU A 117 -24.06 -0.27 -3.58
C GLU A 117 -23.01 -0.07 -4.70
N LYS A 118 -21.84 0.48 -4.38
CA LYS A 118 -20.81 0.71 -5.40
C LYS A 118 -19.83 -0.46 -5.44
N ASN A 119 -19.58 -0.96 -6.65
CA ASN A 119 -18.49 -1.91 -6.86
C ASN A 119 -17.14 -1.20 -6.81
N THR A 120 -16.18 -1.77 -6.13
CA THR A 120 -14.80 -1.27 -6.08
C THR A 120 -14.16 -1.30 -7.47
N PHE A 121 -14.39 -2.38 -8.20
CA PHE A 121 -13.82 -2.62 -9.52
C PHE A 121 -14.95 -2.84 -10.55
N SER A 122 -14.79 -2.31 -11.74
CA SER A 122 -15.64 -2.65 -12.88
C SER A 122 -15.35 -4.07 -13.38
N GLN A 123 -16.32 -4.70 -14.03
CA GLN A 123 -16.13 -6.04 -14.61
C GLN A 123 -15.04 -6.05 -15.69
N ASN A 124 -14.90 -4.94 -16.43
CA ASN A 124 -13.86 -4.80 -17.45
C ASN A 124 -12.47 -4.78 -16.80
N GLU A 125 -12.26 -4.00 -15.76
CA GLU A 125 -11.00 -3.95 -15.02
C GLU A 125 -10.59 -5.31 -14.47
N LEU A 126 -11.54 -6.06 -13.89
CA LEU A 126 -11.30 -7.39 -13.38
C LEU A 126 -10.88 -8.38 -14.48
N ASN A 127 -11.45 -8.25 -15.67
CA ASN A 127 -11.07 -9.06 -16.83
C ASN A 127 -9.68 -8.70 -17.33
N GLU A 128 -9.39 -7.41 -17.47
CA GLU A 128 -8.08 -6.91 -17.89
C GLU A 128 -6.98 -7.32 -16.91
N LEU A 129 -7.24 -7.21 -15.62
CA LEU A 129 -6.32 -7.63 -14.57
C LEU A 129 -6.05 -9.15 -14.63
N GLN A 130 -7.11 -9.97 -14.78
CA GLN A 130 -6.97 -11.41 -14.90
C GLN A 130 -6.13 -11.79 -16.14
N ASN A 131 -6.37 -11.13 -17.26
CA ASN A 131 -5.59 -11.36 -18.49
C ASN A 131 -4.13 -10.95 -18.30
N TRP A 132 -3.88 -9.79 -17.67
CA TRP A 132 -2.53 -9.32 -17.39
C TRP A 132 -1.75 -10.30 -16.49
N VAL A 133 -2.38 -10.88 -15.48
CA VAL A 133 -1.76 -11.93 -14.63
C VAL A 133 -1.48 -13.20 -15.45
N LYS A 134 -2.42 -13.65 -16.30
CA LYS A 134 -2.20 -14.79 -17.21
C LYS A 134 -1.02 -14.56 -18.17
N ASP A 135 -0.81 -13.33 -18.58
CA ASP A 135 0.29 -12.92 -19.46
C ASP A 135 1.63 -12.73 -18.71
N GLY A 136 1.69 -13.07 -17.42
CA GLY A 136 2.91 -13.10 -16.61
C GLY A 136 3.12 -11.87 -15.71
N GLY A 137 2.11 -11.05 -15.49
CA GLY A 137 2.07 -10.05 -14.41
C GLY A 137 1.91 -10.71 -13.04
N SER A 138 2.39 -10.06 -12.00
CA SER A 138 2.26 -10.53 -10.61
C SER A 138 1.34 -9.61 -9.82
N LEU A 139 0.30 -10.18 -9.20
CA LEU A 139 -0.62 -9.44 -8.35
C LEU A 139 -0.32 -9.73 -6.88
N LEU A 140 -0.14 -8.67 -6.09
CA LEU A 140 -0.07 -8.72 -4.64
C LEU A 140 -1.28 -7.97 -4.07
N ALA A 141 -2.19 -8.68 -3.43
CA ALA A 141 -3.42 -8.13 -2.89
C ALA A 141 -3.45 -8.27 -1.37
N PHE A 142 -3.70 -7.17 -0.68
CA PHE A 142 -3.89 -7.11 0.77
C PHE A 142 -5.30 -6.67 1.10
N SER A 143 -5.87 -7.29 2.11
CA SER A 143 -7.16 -6.93 2.67
C SER A 143 -7.11 -6.96 4.19
N GLU A 144 -8.11 -6.37 4.80
CA GLU A 144 -8.33 -6.35 6.24
C GLU A 144 -9.78 -6.77 6.55
N HIS A 145 -10.21 -6.50 7.79
CA HIS A 145 -11.61 -6.64 8.22
C HIS A 145 -12.58 -5.75 7.41
N ALA A 146 -13.87 -5.88 7.68
CA ALA A 146 -14.89 -5.07 7.01
C ALA A 146 -14.57 -3.55 7.10
N PRO A 147 -14.77 -2.80 6.01
CA PRO A 147 -15.41 -3.18 4.74
C PRO A 147 -14.43 -3.70 3.67
N PHE A 148 -13.14 -3.80 3.95
CA PHE A 148 -12.08 -4.11 2.97
C PHE A 148 -12.17 -5.54 2.43
N ASP A 149 -12.53 -6.52 3.29
CA ASP A 149 -12.72 -7.92 2.95
C ASP A 149 -13.82 -8.12 1.88
N GLN A 150 -14.93 -7.40 2.00
CA GLN A 150 -16.00 -7.43 1.01
C GLN A 150 -15.62 -6.73 -0.29
N ALA A 151 -14.96 -5.58 -0.17
CA ALA A 151 -14.60 -4.74 -1.30
C ALA A 151 -13.61 -5.41 -2.28
N ILE A 152 -12.71 -6.27 -1.77
CA ILE A 152 -11.71 -6.97 -2.57
C ILE A 152 -12.21 -8.28 -3.17
N ASN A 153 -13.27 -8.89 -2.63
CA ASN A 153 -13.74 -10.20 -3.07
C ASN A 153 -14.05 -10.33 -4.57
N PRO A 154 -14.62 -9.30 -5.26
CA PRO A 154 -14.80 -9.37 -6.72
C PRO A 154 -13.48 -9.58 -7.48
N LEU A 155 -12.36 -9.02 -6.98
CA LEU A 155 -11.04 -9.23 -7.54
C LEU A 155 -10.53 -10.64 -7.25
N LEU A 156 -10.60 -11.08 -5.99
CA LEU A 156 -10.12 -12.40 -5.56
C LEU A 156 -10.81 -13.54 -6.28
N ARG A 157 -12.14 -13.43 -6.50
CA ARG A 157 -12.94 -14.43 -7.24
C ARG A 157 -12.48 -14.65 -8.69
N LYS A 158 -11.78 -13.68 -9.31
CA LYS A 158 -11.15 -13.90 -10.63
C LYS A 158 -10.03 -14.93 -10.59
N PHE A 159 -9.52 -15.22 -9.40
CA PHE A 159 -8.45 -16.19 -9.15
C PHE A 159 -8.93 -17.38 -8.30
N GLU A 160 -10.26 -17.59 -8.21
CA GLU A 160 -10.87 -18.66 -7.44
C GLU A 160 -10.57 -18.60 -5.92
N ILE A 161 -10.31 -17.38 -5.42
CA ILE A 161 -10.04 -17.08 -4.01
C ILE A 161 -11.23 -16.30 -3.47
N GLU A 162 -11.61 -16.56 -2.24
CA GLU A 162 -12.61 -15.79 -1.51
C GLU A 162 -12.13 -15.51 -0.09
N SER A 163 -12.19 -14.25 0.33
CA SER A 163 -11.96 -13.85 1.70
C SER A 163 -13.27 -13.99 2.48
N SER A 164 -13.23 -14.65 3.64
CA SER A 164 -14.37 -14.65 4.55
C SER A 164 -14.57 -13.27 5.16
N VAL A 165 -15.85 -12.91 5.34
CA VAL A 165 -16.21 -11.67 6.05
C VAL A 165 -16.11 -11.92 7.54
N GLY A 166 -15.33 -11.12 8.25
CA GLY A 166 -15.22 -11.21 9.70
C GLY A 166 -13.81 -10.97 10.25
N THR A 167 -13.70 -11.21 11.54
CA THR A 167 -12.42 -11.09 12.27
C THR A 167 -11.99 -12.46 12.75
N THR A 168 -10.77 -12.85 12.42
CA THR A 168 -10.16 -14.06 12.98
C THR A 168 -9.73 -13.79 14.41
N ILE A 169 -10.17 -14.63 15.33
CA ILE A 169 -9.81 -14.54 16.75
C ILE A 169 -9.14 -15.86 17.15
N ASP A 170 -7.92 -15.79 17.65
CA ASP A 170 -7.26 -16.91 18.31
C ASP A 170 -7.39 -16.72 19.83
N THR A 171 -8.13 -17.62 20.48
CA THR A 171 -8.37 -17.57 21.94
C THR A 171 -7.27 -18.23 22.75
N ILE A 172 -6.29 -18.85 22.10
CA ILE A 172 -5.19 -19.59 22.73
C ILE A 172 -3.86 -18.86 22.56
N ASN A 173 -3.53 -18.47 21.31
CA ASN A 173 -2.24 -17.88 20.97
C ASN A 173 -2.39 -16.39 20.62
N TYR A 174 -2.82 -15.60 21.59
CA TYR A 174 -3.00 -14.15 21.39
C TYR A 174 -2.09 -13.34 22.32
N GLU A 175 -1.83 -12.10 21.92
CA GLU A 175 -1.05 -11.17 22.73
C GLU A 175 -1.96 -10.50 23.77
N ASN A 176 -1.84 -10.91 25.02
CA ASN A 176 -2.68 -10.46 26.15
C ASN A 176 -2.75 -8.94 26.30
N LYS A 177 -1.68 -8.23 25.94
CA LYS A 177 -1.60 -6.77 26.05
C LYS A 177 -2.56 -6.06 25.11
N TYR A 178 -2.82 -6.65 23.94
CA TYR A 178 -3.61 -6.03 22.87
C TYR A 178 -4.97 -6.71 22.63
N GLY A 179 -5.24 -7.82 23.32
CA GLY A 179 -6.50 -8.54 23.23
C GLY A 179 -6.52 -9.66 22.19
N GLN A 180 -7.63 -10.39 22.13
CA GLN A 180 -7.78 -11.64 21.36
C GLN A 180 -7.67 -11.50 19.85
N GLY A 181 -7.81 -10.28 19.30
CA GLY A 181 -7.62 -10.03 17.88
C GLY A 181 -6.16 -9.97 17.43
N MET A 182 -5.20 -9.96 18.36
CA MET A 182 -3.79 -9.86 18.05
C MET A 182 -3.11 -11.21 18.23
N ILE A 183 -2.94 -11.92 17.12
CA ILE A 183 -2.32 -13.26 17.11
C ILE A 183 -0.84 -13.15 17.48
N LYS A 184 -0.41 -13.97 18.42
CA LYS A 184 0.99 -14.07 18.82
C LYS A 184 1.74 -15.04 17.93
N PHE A 185 2.76 -14.54 17.24
CA PHE A 185 3.69 -15.37 16.47
C PHE A 185 4.94 -15.64 17.30
N GLU A 186 5.26 -16.91 17.50
CA GLU A 186 6.52 -17.33 18.10
C GLU A 186 7.57 -17.64 17.03
N ASN A 187 8.83 -17.61 17.40
CA ASN A 187 9.96 -17.79 16.48
C ASN A 187 9.92 -19.08 15.65
N ASN A 188 9.30 -20.15 16.16
CA ASN A 188 9.13 -21.43 15.47
C ASN A 188 8.00 -21.44 14.44
N ASN A 189 7.10 -20.44 14.47
CA ASN A 189 6.00 -20.30 13.53
C ASN A 189 6.40 -19.51 12.28
N LEU A 190 7.61 -18.96 12.25
CA LEU A 190 8.14 -18.20 11.13
C LEU A 190 9.04 -19.11 10.29
N ASN A 191 8.79 -19.17 8.99
CA ASN A 191 9.67 -19.87 8.05
C ASN A 191 10.94 -19.03 7.83
N LYS A 192 11.99 -19.34 8.61
CA LYS A 192 13.29 -18.64 8.53
C LYS A 192 14.20 -19.15 7.42
N ASN A 193 13.79 -20.21 6.71
CA ASN A 193 14.59 -20.89 5.69
C ASN A 193 14.11 -20.58 4.27
N HIS A 194 13.23 -19.58 4.11
CA HIS A 194 12.87 -19.12 2.77
C HIS A 194 14.03 -18.25 2.25
N PRO A 195 14.57 -18.56 1.04
CA PRO A 195 15.61 -17.75 0.42
C PRO A 195 15.13 -16.35 0.13
#